data_e18fcea9960922a88cc5414780585369
#
_entry.id   e18fcea9960922a88cc5414780585369
#
_cell.length_a   1.000
_cell.length_b   1.000
_cell.length_c   1.000
_cell.angle_alpha   90.00
_cell.angle_beta   90.00
_cell.angle_gamma   90.00
#
_symmetry.space_group_name_H-M   'P 1'
#
loop_
_entity.id
_entity.type
_entity.pdbx_description
1 polymer ?
#
loop_
_entity_poly.entity_id
_entity_poly.type
_entity_poly.pdbx_seq_one_letter_code
_entity_poly.pdbx_strand_id
1 'polypeptide(L)'
;MDKKIMVVDDDPDILITIRKIFEKEGYELFTVDSGMDCIYELERGFKGVILMDIMMPFMDGWDTINEIMKRGLSKDVVISILTAKGTPDHEKLRGLQSNVYDYITKPFDIKSLVKNVGHMAAM
;
A
#
# COMPACT_ATOMS: atom_id res chain seq x y z
N MET A 1 -9.70 11.99 -5.86
CA MET A 1 -8.48 11.23 -6.23
C MET A 1 -8.82 10.24 -7.33
N ASP A 2 -7.93 10.07 -8.29
CA ASP A 2 -8.11 9.09 -9.35
C ASP A 2 -8.17 7.67 -8.77
N LYS A 3 -8.93 6.80 -9.44
CA LYS A 3 -9.07 5.41 -9.01
C LYS A 3 -7.83 4.59 -9.41
N LYS A 4 -6.70 4.90 -8.79
CA LYS A 4 -5.43 4.19 -9.00
C LYS A 4 -4.97 3.56 -7.70
N ILE A 5 -4.57 2.30 -7.78
CA ILE A 5 -4.04 1.57 -6.63
C ILE A 5 -2.68 0.99 -7.01
N MET A 6 -1.70 1.16 -6.14
CA MET A 6 -0.43 0.46 -6.25
C MET A 6 -0.37 -0.56 -5.13
N VAL A 7 -0.14 -1.82 -5.47
CA VAL A 7 0.05 -2.90 -4.52
C VAL A 7 1.52 -3.27 -4.49
N VAL A 8 2.10 -3.20 -3.30
CA VAL A 8 3.53 -3.50 -3.10
C VAL A 8 3.62 -4.73 -2.24
N ASP A 9 3.95 -5.86 -2.83
CA ASP A 9 4.03 -7.16 -2.15
C ASP A 9 4.92 -8.09 -2.95
N ASP A 10 5.81 -8.82 -2.28
CA ASP A 10 6.69 -9.77 -2.96
C ASP A 10 6.01 -11.11 -3.24
N ASP A 11 4.78 -11.31 -2.75
CA ASP A 11 4.00 -12.51 -3.02
C ASP A 11 3.17 -12.33 -4.30
N PRO A 12 3.50 -13.04 -5.39
CA PRO A 12 2.77 -12.87 -6.64
C PRO A 12 1.29 -13.25 -6.56
N ASP A 13 0.92 -14.14 -5.65
CA ASP A 13 -0.49 -14.52 -5.48
C ASP A 13 -1.31 -13.38 -4.91
N ILE A 14 -0.74 -12.60 -4.00
CA ILE A 14 -1.40 -11.41 -3.45
C ILE A 14 -1.60 -10.37 -4.55
N LEU A 15 -0.57 -10.13 -5.38
CA LEU A 15 -0.66 -9.16 -6.46
C LEU A 15 -1.77 -9.55 -7.45
N ILE A 16 -1.86 -10.82 -7.81
CA ILE A 16 -2.89 -11.32 -8.73
C ILE A 16 -4.28 -11.19 -8.11
N THR A 17 -4.42 -11.57 -6.85
CA THR A 17 -5.70 -11.55 -6.14
C THR A 17 -6.25 -10.14 -6.03
N ILE A 18 -5.42 -9.20 -5.59
CA ILE A 18 -5.84 -7.80 -5.42
C ILE A 18 -6.15 -7.16 -6.77
N ARG A 19 -5.36 -7.47 -7.79
CA ARG A 19 -5.65 -6.99 -9.15
C ARG A 19 -7.04 -7.42 -9.60
N LYS A 20 -7.37 -8.70 -9.46
CA LYS A 20 -8.68 -9.21 -9.86
C LYS A 20 -9.83 -8.53 -9.13
N ILE A 21 -9.66 -8.31 -7.83
CA ILE A 21 -10.69 -7.67 -7.02
C ILE A 21 -10.95 -6.24 -7.50
N PHE A 22 -9.91 -5.45 -7.65
CA PHE A 22 -10.06 -4.01 -7.91
C PHE A 22 -10.24 -3.65 -9.37
N GLU A 23 -9.79 -4.49 -10.29
CA GLU A 23 -10.13 -4.27 -11.71
C GLU A 23 -11.64 -4.32 -11.93
N LYS A 24 -12.32 -5.23 -11.22
CA LYS A 24 -13.79 -5.32 -11.26
C LYS A 24 -14.47 -4.06 -10.72
N GLU A 25 -13.80 -3.38 -9.79
CA GLU A 25 -14.33 -2.15 -9.17
C GLU A 25 -13.95 -0.89 -9.96
N GLY A 26 -13.32 -1.04 -11.10
CA GLY A 26 -12.98 0.09 -11.96
C GLY A 26 -11.68 0.81 -11.63
N TYR A 27 -10.81 0.19 -10.86
CA TYR A 27 -9.50 0.78 -10.53
C TYR A 27 -8.43 0.40 -11.55
N GLU A 28 -7.49 1.32 -11.74
CA GLU A 28 -6.27 1.04 -12.48
C GLU A 28 -5.23 0.52 -11.49
N LEU A 29 -4.67 -0.64 -11.76
CA LEU A 29 -3.77 -1.34 -10.83
C LEU A 29 -2.32 -1.25 -11.27
N PHE A 30 -1.46 -0.91 -10.31
CA PHE A 30 -0.02 -0.94 -10.44
C PHE A 30 0.47 -1.99 -9.44
N THR A 31 1.14 -3.03 -9.91
CA THR A 31 1.66 -4.07 -9.03
C THR A 31 3.18 -4.04 -9.08
N VAL A 32 3.80 -3.93 -7.93
CA VAL A 32 5.26 -3.95 -7.79
C VAL A 32 5.62 -4.93 -6.68
N ASP A 33 6.79 -5.53 -6.79
CA ASP A 33 7.22 -6.60 -5.89
C ASP A 33 8.35 -6.19 -4.94
N SER A 34 8.68 -4.91 -4.90
CA SER A 34 9.74 -4.43 -4.02
C SER A 34 9.50 -2.97 -3.63
N GLY A 35 10.12 -2.57 -2.52
CA GLY A 35 10.08 -1.17 -2.07
C GLY A 35 10.73 -0.23 -3.07
N MET A 36 11.84 -0.65 -3.69
CA MET A 36 12.52 0.19 -4.69
C MET A 36 11.65 0.44 -5.92
N ASP A 37 10.91 -0.57 -6.37
CA ASP A 37 10.00 -0.40 -7.50
C ASP A 37 8.84 0.53 -7.13
N CYS A 38 8.39 0.49 -5.87
CA CYS A 38 7.38 1.42 -5.36
C CYS A 38 7.89 2.86 -5.45
N ILE A 39 9.10 3.10 -4.98
CA ILE A 39 9.72 4.42 -5.03
C ILE A 39 9.84 4.91 -6.47
N TYR A 40 10.28 4.01 -7.37
CA TYR A 40 10.41 4.33 -8.78
C TYR A 40 9.08 4.81 -9.38
N GLU A 41 7.98 4.11 -9.09
CA GLU A 41 6.66 4.51 -9.58
C GLU A 41 6.21 5.86 -9.01
N LEU A 42 6.51 6.12 -7.75
CA LEU A 42 6.19 7.42 -7.12
C LEU A 42 6.99 8.55 -7.76
N GLU A 43 8.26 8.32 -8.07
CA GLU A 43 9.09 9.32 -8.74
C GLU A 43 8.62 9.59 -10.17
N ARG A 44 7.96 8.63 -10.78
CA ARG A 44 7.33 8.78 -12.09
C ARG A 44 5.97 9.46 -12.05
N GLY A 45 5.51 9.80 -10.85
CA GLY A 45 4.28 10.57 -10.70
C GLY A 45 3.04 9.81 -10.28
N PHE A 46 3.18 8.58 -9.77
CA PHE A 46 2.02 7.84 -9.27
C PHE A 46 1.30 8.65 -8.20
N LYS A 47 -0.03 8.70 -8.29
CA LYS A 47 -0.93 9.30 -7.31
C LYS A 47 -2.07 8.34 -7.07
N GLY A 48 -2.40 8.10 -5.82
CA GLY A 48 -3.51 7.21 -5.47
C GLY A 48 -3.30 6.48 -4.16
N VAL A 49 -3.90 5.31 -4.06
CA VAL A 49 -3.83 4.47 -2.87
C VAL A 49 -2.67 3.48 -3.01
N ILE A 50 -1.90 3.33 -1.94
CA ILE A 50 -0.82 2.33 -1.88
C ILE A 50 -1.18 1.30 -0.82
N LEU A 51 -1.20 0.03 -1.20
CA LEU A 51 -1.33 -1.09 -0.28
C LEU A 51 0.07 -1.69 -0.13
N MET A 52 0.66 -1.54 1.04
CA MET A 52 2.07 -1.83 1.30
C MET A 52 2.24 -3.03 2.22
N ASP A 53 2.84 -4.10 1.72
CA ASP A 53 3.25 -5.23 2.55
C ASP A 53 4.43 -4.82 3.43
N ILE A 54 4.42 -5.24 4.68
CA ILE A 54 5.51 -4.95 5.62
C ILE A 54 6.69 -5.91 5.39
N MET A 55 6.39 -7.18 5.19
CA MET A 55 7.39 -8.26 5.18
C MET A 55 7.94 -8.50 3.78
N MET A 56 8.89 -7.68 3.37
CA MET A 56 9.58 -7.86 2.08
C MET A 56 11.09 -7.95 2.29
N PRO A 57 11.81 -8.71 1.46
CA PRO A 57 13.26 -8.82 1.58
C PRO A 57 13.96 -7.51 1.20
N PHE A 58 15.14 -7.31 1.75
CA PHE A 58 16.05 -6.17 1.53
C PHE A 58 15.52 -4.84 2.03
N MET A 59 14.34 -4.43 1.60
CA MET A 59 13.70 -3.18 1.97
C MET A 59 12.26 -3.49 2.34
N ASP A 60 11.95 -3.51 3.63
CA ASP A 60 10.60 -3.84 4.09
C ASP A 60 9.64 -2.66 3.91
N GLY A 61 8.37 -2.86 4.27
CA GLY A 61 7.36 -1.82 4.11
C GLY A 61 7.64 -0.57 4.91
N TRP A 62 8.20 -0.72 6.12
CA TRP A 62 8.56 0.44 6.95
C TRP A 62 9.68 1.24 6.34
N ASP A 63 10.70 0.56 5.85
CA ASP A 63 11.83 1.20 5.15
C ASP A 63 11.34 1.97 3.93
N THR A 64 10.41 1.37 3.19
CA THR A 64 9.84 1.99 2.00
C THR A 64 9.06 3.26 2.35
N ILE A 65 8.24 3.21 3.40
CA ILE A 65 7.48 4.38 3.85
C ILE A 65 8.43 5.48 4.30
N ASN A 66 9.49 5.14 5.03
CA ASN A 66 10.51 6.11 5.43
C ASN A 66 11.14 6.80 4.23
N GLU A 67 11.47 6.04 3.18
CA GLU A 67 12.03 6.63 1.95
C GLU A 67 11.02 7.53 1.24
N ILE A 68 9.75 7.14 1.22
CA ILE A 68 8.68 7.97 0.64
C ILE A 68 8.64 9.32 1.34
N MET A 69 8.68 9.31 2.68
CA MET A 69 8.67 10.54 3.47
C MET A 69 9.93 11.38 3.23
N LYS A 70 11.09 10.73 3.28
CA LYS A 70 12.39 11.38 3.12
C LYS A 70 12.53 12.07 1.77
N ARG A 71 11.98 11.48 0.72
CA ARG A 71 12.04 12.03 -0.64
C ARG A 71 10.89 12.99 -0.96
N GLY A 72 9.98 13.22 -0.01
CA GLY A 72 8.86 14.12 -0.22
C GLY A 72 7.83 13.61 -1.21
N LEU A 73 7.64 12.29 -1.29
CA LEU A 73 6.77 11.66 -2.29
C LEU A 73 5.37 11.33 -1.76
N SER A 74 5.03 11.75 -0.54
CA SER A 74 3.77 11.35 0.10
C SER A 74 2.58 12.23 -0.21
N LYS A 75 2.77 13.34 -0.90
CA LYS A 75 1.77 14.39 -1.05
C LYS A 75 0.43 13.91 -1.60
N ASP A 76 0.45 13.10 -2.64
CA ASP A 76 -0.76 12.70 -3.36
C ASP A 76 -1.04 11.20 -3.21
N VAL A 77 -0.62 10.60 -2.11
CA VAL A 77 -0.85 9.18 -1.87
C VAL A 77 -1.45 8.94 -0.49
N VAL A 78 -2.23 7.88 -0.38
CA VAL A 78 -2.78 7.39 0.88
C VAL A 78 -2.27 5.97 1.05
N ILE A 79 -1.57 5.70 2.15
CA ILE A 79 -0.91 4.42 2.37
C ILE A 79 -1.67 3.60 3.40
N SER A 80 -1.94 2.34 3.07
CA SER A 80 -2.45 1.36 4.00
C SER A 80 -1.50 0.19 4.04
N ILE A 81 -1.30 -0.40 5.21
CA ILE A 81 -0.36 -1.49 5.39
C ILE A 81 -1.08 -2.84 5.33
N LEU A 82 -0.50 -3.77 4.57
CA LEU A 82 -0.90 -5.17 4.57
C LEU A 82 0.03 -5.92 5.52
N THR A 83 -0.53 -6.64 6.47
CA THR A 83 0.26 -7.40 7.43
C THR A 83 -0.23 -8.83 7.53
N ALA A 84 0.71 -9.78 7.55
CA ALA A 84 0.39 -11.19 7.64
C ALA A 84 -0.08 -11.61 9.04
N LYS A 85 0.25 -10.85 10.05
CA LYS A 85 -0.07 -11.20 11.44
C LYS A 85 -0.37 -9.97 12.29
N GLY A 86 -1.48 -10.10 12.99
CA GLY A 86 -1.84 -9.42 14.21
C GLY A 86 -1.38 -8.00 14.38
N THR A 87 -0.73 -7.77 15.50
CA THR A 87 -0.44 -6.42 15.98
C THR A 87 0.74 -5.80 15.24
N PRO A 88 0.55 -4.65 14.61
CA PRO A 88 1.67 -3.90 14.01
C PRO A 88 2.71 -3.56 15.08
N ASP A 89 3.96 -3.39 14.65
CA ASP A 89 5.03 -2.96 15.55
C ASP A 89 4.78 -1.51 15.96
N HIS A 90 4.34 -1.32 17.20
CA HIS A 90 3.96 0.00 17.71
C HIS A 90 5.12 1.00 17.72
N GLU A 91 6.34 0.54 17.90
CA GLU A 91 7.50 1.43 17.86
C GLU A 91 7.74 2.00 16.49
N LYS A 92 7.67 1.15 15.48
CA LYS A 92 7.80 1.58 14.08
C LYS A 92 6.65 2.47 13.66
N LEU A 93 5.45 2.19 14.16
CA LEU A 93 4.27 3.01 13.92
C LEU A 93 4.39 4.42 14.44
N ARG A 94 5.01 4.57 15.59
CA ARG A 94 5.03 5.83 16.33
C ARG A 94 5.54 7.00 15.50
N GLY A 95 6.50 6.75 14.62
CA GLY A 95 7.06 7.78 13.74
C GLY A 95 6.31 7.96 12.44
N LEU A 96 5.40 7.05 12.09
CA LEU A 96 4.76 7.00 10.76
C LEU A 96 3.23 7.07 10.80
N GLN A 97 2.63 7.23 11.99
CA GLN A 97 1.18 7.22 12.18
C GLN A 97 0.43 8.20 11.28
N SER A 98 0.97 9.40 11.10
CA SER A 98 0.33 10.43 10.30
C SER A 98 0.36 10.12 8.80
N ASN A 99 1.16 9.14 8.39
CA ASN A 99 1.39 8.80 6.99
C ASN A 99 0.76 7.47 6.58
N VAL A 100 0.17 6.76 7.55
CA VAL A 100 -0.48 5.47 7.33
C VAL A 100 -1.95 5.59 7.71
N TYR A 101 -2.82 5.33 6.75
CA TYR A 101 -4.25 5.43 6.96
C TYR A 101 -4.79 4.27 7.80
N ASP A 102 -4.39 3.04 7.48
CA ASP A 102 -4.98 1.87 8.10
C ASP A 102 -4.06 0.66 8.01
N TYR A 103 -4.43 -0.41 8.72
CA TYR A 103 -3.76 -1.70 8.72
C TYR A 103 -4.75 -2.75 8.29
N ILE A 104 -4.37 -3.56 7.31
CA ILE A 104 -5.20 -4.62 6.77
C ILE A 104 -4.49 -5.94 7.05
N THR A 105 -5.13 -6.82 7.82
CA THR A 105 -4.55 -8.12 8.18
C THR A 105 -4.84 -9.16 7.11
N LYS A 106 -3.83 -9.93 6.74
CA LYS A 106 -3.99 -11.07 5.85
C LYS A 106 -4.33 -12.32 6.69
N PRO A 107 -5.24 -13.17 6.27
CA PRO A 107 -6.10 -13.01 5.09
C PRO A 107 -7.15 -11.94 5.31
N PHE A 108 -7.41 -11.14 4.28
CA PHE A 108 -8.36 -10.04 4.38
C PHE A 108 -9.75 -10.45 3.90
N ASP A 109 -10.77 -9.80 4.44
CA ASP A 109 -12.13 -9.90 3.94
C ASP A 109 -12.27 -8.99 2.71
N ILE A 110 -12.73 -9.55 1.59
CA ILE A 110 -12.81 -8.82 0.32
C ILE A 110 -13.72 -7.60 0.43
N LYS A 111 -14.89 -7.75 1.06
CA LYS A 111 -15.83 -6.64 1.21
C LYS A 111 -15.26 -5.50 2.03
N SER A 112 -14.59 -5.83 3.13
CA SER A 112 -13.94 -4.83 3.98
C SER A 112 -12.80 -4.13 3.25
N LEU A 113 -12.01 -4.88 2.49
CA LEU A 113 -10.92 -4.32 1.72
C LEU A 113 -11.41 -3.32 0.67
N VAL A 114 -12.43 -3.70 -0.10
CA VAL A 114 -13.04 -2.83 -1.12
C VAL A 114 -13.59 -1.56 -0.48
N LYS A 115 -14.28 -1.69 0.64
CA LYS A 115 -14.85 -0.55 1.37
C LYS A 115 -13.76 0.40 1.86
N ASN A 116 -12.71 -0.15 2.47
CA ASN A 116 -11.61 0.66 3.02
C ASN A 116 -10.85 1.40 1.93
N VAL A 117 -10.56 0.72 0.82
CA VAL A 117 -9.90 1.34 -0.33
C VAL A 117 -10.78 2.42 -0.94
N GLY A 118 -12.10 2.19 -0.99
CA GLY A 118 -13.05 3.20 -1.47
C GLY A 118 -12.99 4.48 -0.64
N HIS A 119 -12.88 4.37 0.67
CA HIS A 119 -12.73 5.52 1.55
C HIS A 119 -11.41 6.25 1.29
N MET A 120 -10.32 5.52 1.12
CA MET A 120 -9.01 6.10 0.83
C MET A 120 -8.99 6.80 -0.52
N ALA A 121 -9.61 6.21 -1.53
CA ALA A 121 -9.66 6.78 -2.88
C ALA A 121 -10.49 8.06 -2.95
N ALA A 122 -11.38 8.26 -1.98
CA ALA A 122 -12.23 9.45 -1.92
C ALA A 122 -11.56 10.64 -1.19
N MET A 123 -10.39 10.41 -0.64
CA MET A 123 -9.66 11.47 0.09
C MET A 123 -9.04 12.53 -0.81
#